data_3c6c508a5e9b0b8c197dde4736eca39c
#
_entry.id   3c6c508a5e9b0b8c197dde4736eca39c
#
_cell.length_a   1.000
_cell.length_b   1.000
_cell.length_c   1.000
_cell.angle_alpha   90.00
_cell.angle_beta   90.00
_cell.angle_gamma   90.00
#
_symmetry.space_group_name_H-M   'P 1'
#
loop_
_entity.id
_entity.type
_entity.pdbx_description
1 polymer ?
#
loop_
_entity_poly.entity_id
_entity_poly.type
_entity_poly.pdbx_seq_one_letter_code
_entity_poly.pdbx_strand_id
1 'polypeptide(L)'
;MTVRFSGRGTYLLIVRFKPASFYRLFGLDAKKLNTRPFWNLQSVFHDSDALLEEMQQCDEVGEKIGLLENCIRNILSVNEKSNKLLDEAIRYIRLHKGTLSIDELKSHLGVNYKWLERNFSEAVGMTPKCYSSLQ
;
A
#
# COMPACT_ATOMS: atom_id res chain seq x y z
N MET A 1 7.69 -7.14 5.50
CA MET A 1 6.58 -8.08 5.78
C MET A 1 6.60 -8.44 7.25
N THR A 2 5.45 -8.48 7.93
CA THR A 2 5.37 -8.87 9.36
C THR A 2 4.48 -10.11 9.46
N VAL A 3 4.99 -11.18 10.02
CA VAL A 3 4.24 -12.43 10.27
C VAL A 3 3.91 -12.49 11.75
N ARG A 4 2.65 -12.71 12.10
CA ARG A 4 2.21 -12.97 13.47
C ARG A 4 1.53 -14.33 13.55
N PHE A 5 1.86 -15.08 14.55
CA PHE A 5 1.24 -16.38 14.86
C PHE A 5 0.29 -16.22 16.04
N SER A 6 -0.92 -16.75 15.92
CA SER A 6 -1.86 -16.79 17.04
C SER A 6 -2.61 -18.12 17.05
N GLY A 7 -2.56 -18.82 18.17
CA GLY A 7 -3.34 -20.03 18.42
C GLY A 7 -2.72 -21.34 17.94
N ARG A 8 -3.29 -22.46 18.35
CA ARG A 8 -2.85 -23.80 17.98
C ARG A 8 -3.24 -24.11 16.54
N GLY A 9 -2.25 -24.19 15.65
CA GLY A 9 -2.44 -24.63 14.27
C GLY A 9 -3.03 -23.61 13.30
N THR A 10 -3.17 -22.34 13.71
CA THR A 10 -3.64 -21.26 12.82
C THR A 10 -2.54 -20.23 12.59
N TYR A 11 -2.25 -19.93 11.34
CA TYR A 11 -1.25 -18.94 10.93
C TYR A 11 -1.95 -17.71 10.37
N LEU A 12 -1.50 -16.53 10.78
CA LEU A 12 -1.92 -15.26 10.19
C LEU A 12 -0.72 -14.63 9.48
N LEU A 13 -0.79 -14.56 8.16
CA LEU A 13 0.15 -13.84 7.31
C LEU A 13 -0.35 -12.42 7.09
N ILE A 14 0.41 -11.42 7.55
CA ILE A 14 0.07 -10.01 7.39
C ILE A 14 1.06 -9.34 6.44
N VAL A 15 0.56 -8.83 5.33
CA VAL A 15 1.33 -7.97 4.41
C VAL A 15 1.01 -6.52 4.71
N ARG A 16 2.02 -5.78 5.13
CA ARG A 16 1.90 -4.32 5.35
C ARG A 16 2.53 -3.59 4.17
N PHE A 17 1.72 -2.83 3.44
CA PHE A 17 2.18 -1.98 2.36
C PHE A 17 2.69 -0.64 2.88
N LYS A 18 3.75 -0.11 2.26
CA LYS A 18 4.13 1.28 2.43
C LYS A 18 3.07 2.19 1.82
N PRO A 19 2.97 3.46 2.24
CA PRO A 19 2.06 4.42 1.63
C PRO A 19 2.18 4.43 0.10
N ALA A 20 1.06 4.48 -0.60
CA ALA A 20 0.91 4.40 -2.05
C ALA A 20 1.33 3.07 -2.72
N SER A 21 1.98 2.12 -2.03
CA SER A 21 2.40 0.86 -2.64
C SER A 21 1.22 -0.01 -3.06
N PHE A 22 0.15 -0.02 -2.28
CA PHE A 22 -1.06 -0.76 -2.61
C PHE A 22 -1.73 -0.23 -3.88
N TYR A 23 -1.85 1.09 -4.01
CA TYR A 23 -2.36 1.75 -5.21
C TYR A 23 -1.53 1.41 -6.45
N ARG A 24 -0.20 1.37 -6.32
CA ARG A 24 0.70 1.02 -7.44
C ARG A 24 0.54 -0.42 -7.90
N LEU A 25 0.40 -1.35 -6.93
CA LEU A 25 0.27 -2.78 -7.21
C LEU A 25 -1.06 -3.10 -7.89
N PHE A 26 -2.15 -2.62 -7.32
CA PHE A 26 -3.49 -3.05 -7.70
C PHE A 26 -4.28 -2.00 -8.50
N GLY A 27 -3.76 -0.78 -8.62
CA GLY A 27 -4.44 0.33 -9.31
C GLY A 27 -5.74 0.79 -8.62
N LEU A 28 -5.98 0.34 -7.39
CA LEU A 28 -7.19 0.61 -6.65
C LEU A 28 -7.07 1.92 -5.87
N ASP A 29 -8.09 2.75 -5.97
CA ASP A 29 -8.22 3.99 -5.20
C ASP A 29 -8.30 3.68 -3.70
N ALA A 30 -7.25 4.06 -2.97
CA ALA A 30 -7.15 3.82 -1.53
C ALA A 30 -8.28 4.52 -0.74
N LYS A 31 -8.82 5.63 -1.24
CA LYS A 31 -9.98 6.29 -0.64
C LYS A 31 -11.23 5.40 -0.68
N LYS A 32 -11.43 4.63 -1.77
CA LYS A 32 -12.54 3.68 -1.87
C LYS A 32 -12.37 2.52 -0.90
N LEU A 33 -11.14 2.08 -0.66
CA LEU A 33 -10.86 0.99 0.29
C LEU A 33 -11.22 1.38 1.73
N ASN A 34 -11.10 2.65 2.09
CA ASN A 34 -11.46 3.16 3.42
C ASN A 34 -12.98 3.19 3.70
N THR A 35 -13.81 2.90 2.70
CA THR A 35 -15.29 2.89 2.88
C THR A 35 -15.80 1.66 3.64
N ARG A 36 -14.99 0.61 3.77
CA ARG A 36 -15.34 -0.63 4.46
C ARG A 36 -14.16 -1.12 5.30
N PRO A 37 -14.40 -1.70 6.48
CA PRO A 37 -13.32 -2.22 7.33
C PRO A 37 -12.65 -3.46 6.75
N PHE A 38 -13.34 -4.21 5.89
CA PHE A 38 -12.85 -5.44 5.26
C PHE A 38 -13.23 -5.52 3.80
N TRP A 39 -12.34 -6.07 3.00
CA TRP A 39 -12.54 -6.37 1.59
C TRP A 39 -12.20 -7.83 1.35
N ASN A 40 -12.97 -8.50 0.50
CA ASN A 40 -12.58 -9.82 0.03
C ASN A 40 -11.33 -9.68 -0.86
N LEU A 41 -10.33 -10.51 -0.61
CA LEU A 41 -9.08 -10.48 -1.36
C LEU A 41 -9.30 -10.66 -2.86
N GLN A 42 -10.23 -11.54 -3.27
CA GLN A 42 -10.62 -11.74 -4.66
C GLN A 42 -11.11 -10.47 -5.37
N SER A 43 -11.79 -9.58 -4.66
CA SER A 43 -12.26 -8.31 -5.24
C SER A 43 -11.13 -7.32 -5.52
N VAL A 44 -9.96 -7.57 -4.94
CA VAL A 44 -8.76 -6.74 -5.02
C VAL A 44 -7.69 -7.39 -5.89
N PHE A 45 -7.58 -8.72 -5.79
CA PHE A 45 -6.59 -9.53 -6.46
C PHE A 45 -7.25 -10.80 -7.01
N HIS A 46 -7.46 -10.86 -8.33
CA HIS A 46 -8.22 -11.93 -8.98
C HIS A 46 -7.59 -13.31 -8.83
N ASP A 47 -6.27 -13.40 -8.81
CA ASP A 47 -5.55 -14.67 -8.69
C ASP A 47 -5.35 -15.13 -7.23
N SER A 48 -6.07 -14.51 -6.30
CA SER A 48 -5.91 -14.79 -4.87
C SER A 48 -6.26 -16.22 -4.49
N ASP A 49 -7.23 -16.84 -5.18
CA ASP A 49 -7.65 -18.22 -4.87
C ASP A 49 -6.55 -19.21 -5.26
N ALA A 50 -5.97 -19.06 -6.46
CA ALA A 50 -4.86 -19.89 -6.90
C ALA A 50 -3.67 -19.78 -5.93
N LEU A 51 -3.33 -18.54 -5.52
CA LEU A 51 -2.29 -18.32 -4.53
C LEU A 51 -2.60 -18.98 -3.18
N LEU A 52 -3.86 -18.89 -2.71
CA LEU A 52 -4.28 -19.53 -1.47
C LEU A 52 -4.21 -21.05 -1.53
N GLU A 53 -4.61 -21.65 -2.67
CA GLU A 53 -4.52 -23.09 -2.90
C GLU A 53 -3.05 -23.55 -2.87
N GLU A 54 -2.16 -22.87 -3.58
CA GLU A 54 -0.71 -23.16 -3.54
C GLU A 54 -0.15 -23.04 -2.12
N MET A 55 -0.52 -21.97 -1.39
CA MET A 55 -0.08 -21.78 0.00
C MET A 55 -0.61 -22.86 0.96
N GLN A 56 -1.79 -23.43 0.70
CA GLN A 56 -2.32 -24.54 1.51
C GLN A 56 -1.54 -25.84 1.34
N GLN A 57 -0.93 -26.04 0.16
CA GLN A 57 -0.11 -27.23 -0.14
C GLN A 57 1.31 -27.15 0.48
N CYS A 58 1.73 -25.97 0.91
CA CYS A 58 3.03 -25.80 1.57
C CYS A 58 2.92 -26.10 3.06
N ASP A 59 3.87 -26.87 3.59
CA ASP A 59 3.95 -27.14 5.03
C ASP A 59 4.71 -26.04 5.77
N GLU A 60 5.77 -25.52 5.16
CA GLU A 60 6.65 -24.55 5.77
C GLU A 60 6.19 -23.10 5.56
N VAL A 61 6.27 -22.30 6.63
CA VAL A 61 5.91 -20.87 6.58
C VAL A 61 6.81 -20.10 5.61
N GLY A 62 8.09 -20.49 5.51
CA GLY A 62 9.05 -19.88 4.60
C GLY A 62 8.61 -20.00 3.13
N GLU A 63 8.09 -21.16 2.72
CA GLU A 63 7.58 -21.41 1.39
C GLU A 63 6.36 -20.50 1.08
N LYS A 64 5.41 -20.41 2.02
CA LYS A 64 4.24 -19.55 1.92
C LYS A 64 4.63 -18.08 1.72
N ILE A 65 5.64 -17.62 2.45
CA ILE A 65 6.20 -16.27 2.31
C ILE A 65 6.82 -16.10 0.92
N GLY A 66 7.59 -17.07 0.46
CA GLY A 66 8.21 -17.05 -0.87
C GLY A 66 7.19 -16.96 -2.00
N LEU A 67 6.10 -17.74 -1.95
CA LEU A 67 5.00 -17.67 -2.91
C LEU A 67 4.37 -16.27 -2.95
N LEU A 68 4.08 -15.72 -1.78
CA LEU A 68 3.49 -14.38 -1.66
C LEU A 68 4.43 -13.28 -2.19
N GLU A 69 5.72 -13.36 -1.88
CA GLU A 69 6.72 -12.42 -2.40
C GLU A 69 6.86 -12.50 -3.92
N ASN A 70 6.88 -13.70 -4.48
CA ASN A 70 6.93 -13.91 -5.94
C ASN A 70 5.67 -13.36 -6.61
N CYS A 71 4.51 -13.61 -6.04
CA CYS A 71 3.25 -13.08 -6.53
C CYS A 71 3.27 -11.54 -6.56
N ILE A 72 3.66 -10.89 -5.46
CA ILE A 72 3.77 -9.43 -5.37
C ILE A 72 4.79 -8.89 -6.39
N ARG A 73 5.91 -9.57 -6.57
CA ARG A 73 6.96 -9.19 -7.54
C ARG A 73 6.45 -9.25 -8.98
N ASN A 74 5.67 -10.28 -9.31
CA ASN A 74 5.06 -10.43 -10.63
C ASN A 74 4.05 -9.31 -10.90
N ILE A 75 3.19 -8.98 -9.92
CA ILE A 75 2.25 -7.87 -10.03
C ILE A 75 2.99 -6.54 -10.24
N LEU A 76 4.09 -6.31 -9.51
CA LEU A 76 4.91 -5.11 -9.67
C LEU A 76 5.50 -4.97 -11.06
N SER A 77 5.96 -6.07 -11.66
CA SER A 77 6.57 -6.05 -13.00
C SER A 77 5.58 -5.66 -14.10
N VAL A 78 4.29 -5.93 -13.88
CA VAL A 78 3.23 -5.67 -14.86
C VAL A 78 2.57 -4.29 -14.65
N ASN A 79 2.48 -3.84 -13.40
CA ASN A 79 1.67 -2.68 -13.00
C ASN A 79 2.50 -1.47 -12.52
N GLU A 80 3.61 -1.15 -13.15
CA GLU A 80 4.48 -0.05 -12.71
C GLU A 80 3.82 1.34 -12.92
N LYS A 81 2.82 1.66 -12.12
CA LYS A 81 2.29 3.02 -12.00
C LYS A 81 3.19 3.87 -11.11
N SER A 82 4.32 4.29 -11.63
CA SER A 82 5.20 5.20 -10.92
C SER A 82 4.68 6.64 -11.01
N ASN A 83 4.45 7.26 -9.85
CA ASN A 83 4.21 8.70 -9.76
C ASN A 83 5.32 9.33 -8.92
N LYS A 84 6.40 9.77 -9.59
CA LYS A 84 7.60 10.32 -8.95
C LYS A 84 7.30 11.51 -8.04
N LEU A 85 6.37 12.37 -8.43
CA LEU A 85 5.99 13.52 -7.61
C LEU A 85 5.26 13.11 -6.33
N LEU A 86 4.43 12.07 -6.40
CA LEU A 86 3.76 11.53 -5.22
C LEU A 86 4.74 10.86 -4.28
N ASP A 87 5.72 10.13 -4.81
CA ASP A 87 6.79 9.52 -4.02
C ASP A 87 7.60 10.57 -3.29
N GLU A 88 7.95 11.62 -4.00
CA GLU A 88 8.66 12.76 -3.42
C GLU A 88 7.83 13.45 -2.34
N ALA A 89 6.52 13.62 -2.55
CA ALA A 89 5.61 14.17 -1.54
C ALA A 89 5.63 13.34 -0.24
N ILE A 90 5.48 12.02 -0.36
CA ILE A 90 5.48 11.09 0.78
C ILE A 90 6.84 11.13 1.48
N ARG A 91 7.93 11.10 0.72
CA ARG A 91 9.30 11.17 1.25
C ARG A 91 9.53 12.48 2.00
N TYR A 92 9.14 13.59 1.42
CA TYR A 92 9.35 14.93 1.98
C TYR A 92 8.57 15.13 3.29
N ILE A 93 7.31 14.70 3.36
CA ILE A 93 6.52 14.73 4.60
C ILE A 93 7.19 13.90 5.71
N ARG A 94 7.66 12.70 5.38
CA ARG A 94 8.31 11.81 6.36
C ARG A 94 9.61 12.37 6.89
N LEU A 95 10.42 13.01 6.04
CA LEU A 95 11.67 13.65 6.45
C LEU A 95 11.44 14.79 7.45
N HIS A 96 10.36 15.55 7.28
CA HIS A 96 10.03 16.67 8.15
C HIS A 96 9.17 16.27 9.37
N LYS A 97 8.91 14.96 9.57
CA LYS A 97 8.18 14.42 10.74
C LYS A 97 6.90 15.20 11.08
N GLY A 98 6.13 15.54 10.06
CA GLY A 98 4.85 16.23 10.23
C GLY A 98 4.92 17.73 10.57
N THR A 99 6.09 18.34 10.70
CA THR A 99 6.23 19.78 10.97
C THR A 99 6.05 20.66 9.72
N LEU A 100 5.97 20.03 8.55
CA LEU A 100 5.89 20.70 7.25
C LEU A 100 4.51 21.30 6.99
N SER A 101 4.45 22.53 6.52
CA SER A 101 3.22 23.11 6.01
C SER A 101 2.87 22.59 4.61
N ILE A 102 1.59 22.58 4.27
CA ILE A 102 1.15 22.17 2.92
C ILE A 102 1.64 23.15 1.84
N ASP A 103 1.82 24.41 2.18
CA ASP A 103 2.34 25.41 1.24
C ASP A 103 3.82 25.20 0.93
N GLU A 104 4.62 24.82 1.91
CA GLU A 104 6.01 24.41 1.70
C GLU A 104 6.09 23.16 0.82
N LEU A 105 5.24 22.15 1.08
CA LEU A 105 5.18 20.94 0.26
C LEU A 105 4.81 21.25 -1.20
N LYS A 106 3.80 22.10 -1.43
CA LYS A 106 3.40 22.54 -2.77
C LYS A 106 4.54 23.25 -3.50
N SER A 107 5.20 24.18 -2.80
CA SER A 107 6.32 24.93 -3.35
C SER A 107 7.49 24.03 -3.71
N HIS A 108 7.82 23.06 -2.85
CA HIS A 108 8.88 22.08 -3.10
C HIS A 108 8.60 21.21 -4.33
N LEU A 109 7.35 20.79 -4.52
CA LEU A 109 6.96 19.89 -5.61
C LEU A 109 6.59 20.63 -6.91
N GLY A 110 6.40 21.94 -6.87
CA GLY A 110 5.92 22.73 -8.01
C GLY A 110 4.50 22.38 -8.44
N VAL A 111 3.62 21.96 -7.51
CA VAL A 111 2.25 21.54 -7.81
C VAL A 111 1.22 22.40 -7.06
N ASN A 112 -0.01 22.43 -7.59
CA ASN A 112 -1.12 23.07 -6.88
C ASN A 112 -1.74 22.12 -5.84
N TYR A 113 -2.48 22.71 -4.88
CA TYR A 113 -3.12 21.95 -3.80
C TYR A 113 -4.10 20.88 -4.31
N LYS A 114 -4.90 21.21 -5.33
CA LYS A 114 -5.91 20.30 -5.90
C LYS A 114 -5.28 19.04 -6.49
N TRP A 115 -4.15 19.19 -7.18
CA TRP A 115 -3.38 18.06 -7.69
C TRP A 115 -2.84 17.18 -6.54
N LEU A 116 -2.23 17.84 -5.55
CA LEU A 116 -1.65 17.15 -4.40
C LEU A 116 -2.72 16.38 -3.62
N GLU A 117 -3.83 17.02 -3.29
CA GLU A 117 -4.93 16.43 -2.54
C GLU A 117 -5.53 15.22 -3.27
N ARG A 118 -5.82 15.36 -4.57
CA ARG A 118 -6.39 14.28 -5.38
C ARG A 118 -5.47 13.09 -5.45
N ASN A 119 -4.22 13.28 -5.90
CA ASN A 119 -3.28 12.17 -6.09
C ASN A 119 -2.91 11.50 -4.76
N PHE A 120 -2.77 12.28 -3.70
CA PHE A 120 -2.46 11.75 -2.39
C PHE A 120 -3.63 10.97 -1.80
N SER A 121 -4.86 11.48 -1.91
CA SER A 121 -6.06 10.77 -1.42
C SER A 121 -6.33 9.48 -2.19
N GLU A 122 -6.13 9.46 -3.51
CA GLU A 122 -6.27 8.27 -4.34
C GLU A 122 -5.26 7.17 -3.95
N ALA A 123 -4.01 7.55 -3.74
CA ALA A 123 -2.94 6.58 -3.53
C ALA A 123 -2.71 6.18 -2.07
N VAL A 124 -2.96 7.10 -1.13
CA VAL A 124 -2.71 6.91 0.31
C VAL A 124 -4.01 6.74 1.11
N GLY A 125 -5.16 7.16 0.55
CA GLY A 125 -6.47 7.04 1.19
C GLY A 125 -6.79 8.17 2.17
N MET A 126 -5.93 9.18 2.29
CA MET A 126 -6.13 10.34 3.16
C MET A 126 -5.50 11.61 2.55
N THR A 127 -5.85 12.77 3.10
CA THR A 127 -5.25 14.03 2.63
C THR A 127 -3.79 14.17 3.05
N PRO A 128 -2.97 14.95 2.32
CA PRO A 128 -1.58 15.22 2.70
C PRO A 128 -1.45 15.78 4.11
N LYS A 129 -2.38 16.65 4.51
CA LYS A 129 -2.41 17.24 5.86
C LYS A 129 -2.65 16.18 6.93
N CYS A 130 -3.62 15.30 6.71
CA CYS A 130 -3.91 14.20 7.63
C CYS A 130 -2.71 13.25 7.74
N TYR A 131 -2.09 12.90 6.62
CA TYR A 131 -0.91 12.04 6.61
C TYR A 131 0.29 12.69 7.33
N SER A 132 0.50 13.99 7.13
CA SER A 132 1.56 14.75 7.80
C SER A 132 1.38 14.73 9.32
N SER A 133 0.15 14.88 9.82
CA SER A 133 -0.13 14.86 11.27
C SER A 133 0.06 13.50 11.94
N LEU A 134 0.26 12.43 11.18
CA LEU A 134 0.52 11.07 11.67
C LEU A 134 2.01 10.71 11.74
N GLN A 135 2.91 11.60 11.30
CA GLN A 135 4.35 11.35 11.30
C GLN A 135 5.01 11.87 12.57
#